data_7158c06106e28af2a95c1918cbef9298
#
_entry.id   7158c06106e28af2a95c1918cbef9298
#
_cell.length_a   1.000
_cell.length_b   1.000
_cell.length_c   1.000
_cell.angle_alpha   90.00
_cell.angle_beta   90.00
_cell.angle_gamma   90.00
#
_symmetry.space_group_name_H-M   'P 1'
#
loop_
_entity.id
_entity.type
_entity.pdbx_description
1 polymer ?
#
loop_
_entity_poly.entity_id
_entity_poly.type
_entity_poly.pdbx_seq_one_letter_code
_entity_poly.pdbx_strand_id
1 'polypeptide(L)'
;IRGHRAYAVSENFLRMFPKKLIAGNGEFLKNSGSAVITRSLAKSLFGNINDAIGSTFDVLFPNHSNFKSLTVTGVIEDYTAEIFDTEILIGINTPEGALLQKGGRGFTDQIFVKTDGQISQEELSDKLHDLIRRHFPKMEERIIMARDNDNYVARLDDLYRKHVKNGLRGGEMQGILIVMTLISLTLLFSAILNYINLSFAQTSKRSNALATM
;
A
#
# COMPACT_ATOMS: atom_id res chain seq x y z
N ILE A 1 18.37 2.81 -10.49
CA ILE A 1 17.09 2.11 -10.65
C ILE A 1 15.97 3.14 -10.69
N ARG A 2 14.99 2.99 -11.58
CA ARG A 2 13.78 3.83 -11.68
C ARG A 2 12.56 2.94 -11.49
N GLY A 3 11.52 3.48 -10.83
CA GLY A 3 10.23 2.79 -10.71
C GLY A 3 10.10 1.83 -9.51
N HIS A 4 11.14 1.66 -8.72
CA HIS A 4 11.08 0.88 -7.48
C HIS A 4 10.66 1.77 -6.30
N ARG A 5 9.88 1.19 -5.38
CA ARG A 5 9.33 1.90 -4.23
C ARG A 5 10.29 1.81 -3.05
N ALA A 6 10.79 2.96 -2.60
CA ALA A 6 11.67 3.08 -1.46
C ALA A 6 11.00 3.86 -0.33
N TYR A 7 11.13 3.38 0.90
CA TYR A 7 10.67 4.05 2.10
C TYR A 7 11.83 4.39 3.03
N ALA A 8 11.79 5.61 3.56
CA ALA A 8 12.64 6.00 4.68
C ALA A 8 11.93 5.57 5.99
N VAL A 9 12.56 4.69 6.75
CA VAL A 9 11.95 4.06 7.92
C VAL A 9 12.81 4.23 9.17
N SER A 10 12.16 4.27 10.33
CA SER A 10 12.85 4.30 11.62
C SER A 10 13.47 2.93 11.95
N GLU A 11 14.44 2.91 12.87
CA GLU A 11 15.08 1.68 13.35
C GLU A 11 14.08 0.66 13.91
N ASN A 12 12.97 1.15 14.46
CA ASN A 12 11.93 0.30 15.05
C ASN A 12 10.94 -0.27 14.03
N PHE A 13 11.05 0.12 12.75
CA PHE A 13 10.09 -0.29 11.73
C PHE A 13 9.95 -1.82 11.62
N LEU A 14 11.06 -2.54 11.50
CA LEU A 14 11.02 -4.01 11.42
C LEU A 14 10.65 -4.70 12.74
N ARG A 15 10.74 -4.02 13.89
CA ARG A 15 10.19 -4.51 15.16
C ARG A 15 8.67 -4.39 15.21
N MET A 16 8.13 -3.33 14.62
CA MET A 16 6.69 -3.08 14.56
C MET A 16 6.02 -3.88 13.44
N PHE A 17 6.67 -3.99 12.30
CA PHE A 17 6.22 -4.72 11.11
C PHE A 17 7.25 -5.79 10.75
N PRO A 18 7.26 -6.90 11.51
CA PRO A 18 8.31 -7.91 11.36
C PRO A 18 8.23 -8.59 10.00
N LYS A 19 9.37 -8.63 9.33
CA LYS A 19 9.61 -9.47 8.16
C LYS A 19 10.82 -10.35 8.42
N LYS A 20 10.77 -11.56 7.92
CA LYS A 20 11.89 -12.49 8.07
C LYS A 20 13.11 -11.94 7.34
N LEU A 21 14.19 -11.75 8.08
CA LEU A 21 15.50 -11.47 7.51
C LEU A 21 16.03 -12.76 6.86
N ILE A 22 16.29 -12.70 5.57
CA ILE A 22 16.75 -13.86 4.79
C ILE A 22 18.27 -13.90 4.77
N ALA A 23 18.92 -12.74 4.63
CA ALA A 23 20.36 -12.58 4.62
C ALA A 23 20.75 -11.20 5.18
N GLY A 24 21.98 -11.07 5.66
CA GLY A 24 22.52 -9.84 6.23
C GLY A 24 22.40 -9.79 7.76
N ASN A 25 22.63 -8.60 8.32
CA ASN A 25 22.56 -8.35 9.76
C ASN A 25 21.46 -7.33 10.08
N GLY A 26 21.04 -7.26 11.35
CA GLY A 26 19.91 -6.40 11.78
C GLY A 26 20.22 -4.92 11.99
N GLU A 27 21.46 -4.43 11.77
CA GLU A 27 21.87 -3.06 12.13
C GLU A 27 21.86 -2.04 10.98
N PHE A 28 21.25 -2.39 9.90
CA PHE A 28 21.35 -1.75 8.58
C PHE A 28 20.71 -0.36 8.46
N LEU A 29 19.74 0.00 9.30
CA LEU A 29 19.03 1.27 9.17
C LEU A 29 19.75 2.46 9.83
N LYS A 30 20.90 2.22 10.46
CA LYS A 30 21.70 3.23 11.15
C LYS A 30 22.79 3.85 10.27
N ASN A 31 23.24 3.12 9.26
CA ASN A 31 24.39 3.50 8.47
C ASN A 31 23.99 4.25 7.19
N SER A 32 24.68 5.38 6.94
CA SER A 32 24.56 6.10 5.68
C SER A 32 24.99 5.22 4.51
N GLY A 33 24.30 5.38 3.36
CA GLY A 33 24.59 4.60 2.17
C GLY A 33 24.19 3.12 2.25
N SER A 34 23.43 2.71 3.29
CA SER A 34 22.95 1.34 3.44
C SER A 34 21.47 1.21 3.11
N ALA A 35 21.08 0.07 2.59
CA ALA A 35 19.70 -0.27 2.29
C ALA A 35 19.40 -1.72 2.61
N VAL A 36 18.15 -1.99 2.99
CA VAL A 36 17.57 -3.32 3.00
C VAL A 36 16.63 -3.44 1.83
N ILE A 37 16.74 -4.55 1.12
CA ILE A 37 15.92 -4.80 -0.06
C ILE A 37 15.08 -6.08 0.10
N THR A 38 14.02 -6.17 -0.66
CA THR A 38 13.20 -7.39 -0.70
C THR A 38 13.89 -8.51 -1.47
N ARG A 39 13.44 -9.74 -1.23
CA ARG A 39 13.91 -10.94 -1.93
C ARG A 39 13.78 -10.81 -3.44
N SER A 40 12.63 -10.35 -3.90
CA SER A 40 12.37 -10.22 -5.33
C SER A 40 13.29 -9.21 -5.98
N LEU A 41 13.53 -8.07 -5.33
CA LEU A 41 14.47 -7.07 -5.83
C LEU A 41 15.92 -7.58 -5.82
N ALA A 42 16.33 -8.27 -4.75
CA ALA A 42 17.66 -8.88 -4.69
C ALA A 42 17.91 -9.85 -5.84
N LYS A 43 16.95 -10.73 -6.14
CA LYS A 43 17.03 -11.64 -7.28
C LYS A 43 17.06 -10.92 -8.63
N SER A 44 16.25 -9.88 -8.77
CA SER A 44 16.17 -9.09 -10.01
C SER A 44 17.48 -8.36 -10.32
N LEU A 45 18.16 -7.83 -9.29
CA LEU A 45 19.37 -7.03 -9.47
C LEU A 45 20.65 -7.87 -9.55
N PHE A 46 20.72 -8.92 -8.73
CA PHE A 46 21.95 -9.66 -8.50
C PHE A 46 21.87 -11.14 -8.87
N GLY A 47 20.67 -11.60 -9.29
CA GLY A 47 20.44 -13.00 -9.67
C GLY A 47 20.32 -13.94 -8.46
N ASN A 48 21.11 -13.72 -7.42
CA ASN A 48 21.14 -14.54 -6.20
C ASN A 48 21.09 -13.66 -4.94
N ILE A 49 20.46 -14.13 -3.88
CA ILE A 49 20.33 -13.41 -2.61
C ILE A 49 21.69 -13.26 -1.92
N ASN A 50 22.54 -14.30 -1.98
CA ASN A 50 23.85 -14.27 -1.33
C ASN A 50 24.79 -13.25 -1.97
N ASP A 51 24.66 -13.04 -3.28
CA ASP A 51 25.47 -12.08 -4.03
C ASP A 51 25.00 -10.64 -3.83
N ALA A 52 23.79 -10.48 -3.29
CA ALA A 52 23.22 -9.16 -3.01
C ALA A 52 23.89 -8.48 -1.80
N ILE A 53 24.24 -9.25 -0.75
CA ILE A 53 24.82 -8.68 0.48
C ILE A 53 26.20 -8.09 0.21
N GLY A 54 26.39 -6.82 0.61
CA GLY A 54 27.62 -6.06 0.36
C GLY A 54 27.73 -5.48 -1.06
N SER A 55 26.86 -5.89 -1.98
CA SER A 55 26.79 -5.31 -3.34
C SER A 55 26.14 -3.94 -3.32
N THR A 56 26.49 -3.11 -4.31
CA THR A 56 25.96 -1.76 -4.45
C THR A 56 25.01 -1.66 -5.64
N PHE A 57 24.05 -0.76 -5.53
CA PHE A 57 23.14 -0.39 -6.63
C PHE A 57 22.84 1.11 -6.58
N ASP A 58 22.56 1.67 -7.75
CA ASP A 58 22.34 3.10 -7.88
C ASP A 58 20.84 3.42 -7.86
N VAL A 59 20.45 4.38 -7.03
CA VAL A 59 19.10 4.88 -6.90
C VAL A 59 19.04 6.35 -7.33
N LEU A 60 18.04 6.69 -8.14
CA LEU A 60 17.73 8.08 -8.43
C LEU A 60 16.64 8.55 -7.46
N PHE A 61 17.01 9.45 -6.55
CA PHE A 61 16.08 10.04 -5.61
C PHE A 61 15.18 11.08 -6.28
N PRO A 62 13.94 11.26 -5.80
CA PRO A 62 13.05 12.30 -6.32
C PRO A 62 13.69 13.67 -6.25
N ASN A 63 13.52 14.50 -7.29
CA ASN A 63 14.08 15.84 -7.43
C ASN A 63 15.62 15.93 -7.40
N HIS A 64 16.31 14.83 -7.62
CA HIS A 64 17.75 14.77 -7.80
C HIS A 64 18.10 14.32 -9.22
N SER A 65 19.12 14.95 -9.81
CA SER A 65 19.63 14.58 -11.14
C SER A 65 20.70 13.50 -11.08
N ASN A 66 21.34 13.32 -9.93
CA ASN A 66 22.44 12.38 -9.75
C ASN A 66 22.00 11.11 -9.01
N PHE A 67 22.49 9.98 -9.47
CA PHE A 67 22.33 8.72 -8.76
C PHE A 67 23.13 8.71 -7.46
N LYS A 68 22.61 7.99 -6.48
CA LYS A 68 23.30 7.67 -5.23
C LYS A 68 23.46 6.17 -5.14
N SER A 69 24.67 5.72 -4.85
CA SER A 69 24.94 4.31 -4.62
C SER A 69 24.57 3.91 -3.20
N LEU A 70 23.80 2.83 -3.08
CA LEU A 70 23.45 2.22 -1.81
C LEU A 70 24.03 0.81 -1.72
N THR A 71 24.53 0.44 -0.55
CA THR A 71 25.03 -0.90 -0.26
C THR A 71 23.93 -1.74 0.36
N VAL A 72 23.71 -2.94 -0.16
CA VAL A 72 22.77 -3.90 0.41
C VAL A 72 23.34 -4.49 1.69
N THR A 73 22.71 -4.22 2.82
CA THR A 73 23.11 -4.74 4.14
C THR A 73 22.18 -5.81 4.67
N GLY A 74 21.00 -5.95 4.06
CA GLY A 74 20.06 -6.99 4.41
C GLY A 74 19.06 -7.27 3.29
N VAL A 75 18.59 -8.52 3.27
CA VAL A 75 17.50 -8.97 2.39
C VAL A 75 16.39 -9.54 3.25
N ILE A 76 15.17 -9.03 3.04
CA ILE A 76 13.96 -9.44 3.75
C ILE A 76 12.97 -10.12 2.81
N GLU A 77 11.96 -10.77 3.37
CA GLU A 77 10.82 -11.27 2.60
C GLU A 77 10.04 -10.12 1.97
N ASP A 78 9.38 -10.41 0.86
CA ASP A 78 8.59 -9.43 0.12
C ASP A 78 7.38 -8.97 0.93
N TYR A 79 7.02 -7.70 0.80
CA TYR A 79 5.74 -7.17 1.26
C TYR A 79 4.69 -7.45 0.17
N THR A 80 3.86 -8.45 0.39
CA THR A 80 2.81 -8.84 -0.56
C THR A 80 1.44 -8.47 -0.01
N ALA A 81 0.66 -7.69 -0.77
CA ALA A 81 -0.71 -7.31 -0.45
C ALA A 81 -0.90 -6.64 0.94
N GLU A 82 0.15 -6.04 1.47
CA GLU A 82 0.16 -5.35 2.75
C GLU A 82 0.01 -3.82 2.58
N ILE A 83 -0.12 -3.12 3.71
CA ILE A 83 -0.19 -1.64 3.74
C ILE A 83 1.07 -1.02 3.11
N PHE A 84 2.20 -1.72 3.26
CA PHE A 84 3.48 -1.29 2.71
C PHE A 84 3.78 -2.06 1.44
N ASP A 85 3.80 -1.34 0.33
CA ASP A 85 4.24 -1.86 -0.95
C ASP A 85 5.62 -1.25 -1.24
N THR A 86 6.64 -1.80 -0.59
CA THR A 86 8.01 -1.29 -0.68
C THR A 86 8.98 -2.39 -1.05
N GLU A 87 9.99 -2.03 -1.80
CA GLU A 87 11.07 -2.93 -2.23
C GLU A 87 12.40 -2.56 -1.59
N ILE A 88 12.55 -1.30 -1.14
CA ILE A 88 13.77 -0.74 -0.58
C ILE A 88 13.46 -0.02 0.72
N LEU A 89 14.15 -0.37 1.79
CA LEU A 89 14.10 0.32 3.07
C LEU A 89 15.42 1.04 3.33
N ILE A 90 15.34 2.31 3.69
CA ILE A 90 16.49 3.17 4.02
C ILE A 90 16.25 3.78 5.40
N GLY A 91 17.28 3.96 6.19
CA GLY A 91 17.15 4.59 7.51
C GLY A 91 16.74 6.05 7.41
N ILE A 92 15.67 6.44 8.14
CA ILE A 92 15.14 7.82 8.11
C ILE A 92 16.16 8.85 8.60
N ASN A 93 17.03 8.46 9.52
CA ASN A 93 18.06 9.31 10.12
C ASN A 93 19.34 9.37 9.29
N THR A 94 19.35 8.80 8.09
CA THR A 94 20.47 8.88 7.17
C THR A 94 20.31 10.03 6.17
N PRO A 95 21.39 10.53 5.56
CA PRO A 95 21.29 11.53 4.49
C PRO A 95 20.40 11.09 3.34
N GLU A 96 20.43 9.82 2.98
CA GLU A 96 19.63 9.22 1.92
C GLU A 96 18.15 9.16 2.31
N GLY A 97 17.83 8.83 3.56
CA GLY A 97 16.48 8.88 4.11
C GLY A 97 15.90 10.31 4.07
N ALA A 98 16.72 11.32 4.41
CA ALA A 98 16.34 12.72 4.31
C ALA A 98 16.05 13.17 2.86
N LEU A 99 16.74 12.59 1.86
CA LEU A 99 16.45 12.85 0.45
C LEU A 99 15.09 12.31 0.03
N LEU A 100 14.70 11.15 0.52
CA LEU A 100 13.36 10.60 0.29
C LEU A 100 12.29 11.51 0.89
N GLN A 101 12.48 11.99 2.12
CA GLN A 101 11.51 12.88 2.79
C GLN A 101 11.34 14.22 2.05
N LYS A 102 12.43 14.83 1.60
CA LYS A 102 12.41 16.15 0.93
C LYS A 102 11.96 16.09 -0.53
N GLY A 103 12.09 14.94 -1.17
CA GLY A 103 11.94 14.81 -2.62
C GLY A 103 10.53 14.53 -3.12
N GLY A 104 9.57 14.22 -2.27
CA GLY A 104 8.25 13.77 -2.67
C GLY A 104 7.19 14.87 -2.68
N ARG A 105 6.55 15.11 -3.80
CA ARG A 105 5.25 15.79 -3.81
C ARG A 105 4.22 14.84 -3.19
N GLY A 106 3.83 15.11 -1.93
CA GLY A 106 2.77 14.35 -1.24
C GLY A 106 3.26 13.16 -0.41
N PHE A 107 4.53 13.11 -0.01
CA PHE A 107 4.93 12.21 1.07
C PHE A 107 4.32 12.72 2.37
N THR A 108 3.31 12.04 2.82
CA THR A 108 2.80 12.16 4.19
C THR A 108 3.69 11.26 5.03
N ASP A 109 4.43 11.87 5.96
CA ASP A 109 5.11 11.10 6.99
C ASP A 109 4.05 10.33 7.78
N GLN A 110 4.12 9.02 7.77
CA GLN A 110 3.22 8.17 8.52
C GLN A 110 3.89 7.79 9.83
N ILE A 111 3.24 8.10 10.93
CA ILE A 111 3.70 7.72 12.27
C ILE A 111 2.83 6.58 12.76
N PHE A 112 3.46 5.46 13.07
CA PHE A 112 2.79 4.30 13.65
C PHE A 112 3.09 4.24 15.14
N VAL A 113 2.05 4.08 15.94
CA VAL A 113 2.14 3.96 17.39
C VAL A 113 1.57 2.61 17.80
N LYS A 114 2.34 1.83 18.54
CA LYS A 114 1.87 0.60 19.17
C LYS A 114 1.43 0.91 20.58
N THR A 115 0.17 0.65 20.88
CA THR A 115 -0.40 0.79 22.24
C THR A 115 -0.60 -0.59 22.85
N ASP A 116 -0.80 -0.62 24.15
CA ASP A 116 -1.18 -1.82 24.92
C ASP A 116 -2.66 -2.21 24.75
N GLY A 117 -3.41 -1.44 23.99
CA GLY A 117 -4.84 -1.65 23.72
C GLY A 117 -5.77 -1.06 24.79
N GLN A 118 -5.24 -0.42 25.82
CA GLN A 118 -6.05 0.21 26.90
C GLN A 118 -6.50 1.63 26.53
N ILE A 119 -5.80 2.30 25.60
CA ILE A 119 -6.11 3.65 25.17
C ILE A 119 -7.11 3.63 24.00
N SER A 120 -8.15 4.46 24.08
CA SER A 120 -9.09 4.62 22.98
C SER A 120 -8.48 5.45 21.84
N GLN A 121 -9.07 5.36 20.63
CA GLN A 121 -8.65 6.17 19.48
C GLN A 121 -8.84 7.66 19.73
N GLU A 122 -9.93 8.04 20.41
CA GLU A 122 -10.23 9.43 20.77
C GLU A 122 -9.21 9.96 21.77
N GLU A 123 -8.92 9.21 22.83
CA GLU A 123 -7.94 9.61 23.83
C GLU A 123 -6.53 9.74 23.24
N LEU A 124 -6.16 8.85 22.32
CA LEU A 124 -4.88 8.93 21.62
C LEU A 124 -4.83 10.16 20.70
N SER A 125 -5.94 10.47 20.02
CA SER A 125 -6.07 11.65 19.19
C SER A 125 -5.92 12.93 20.00
N ASP A 126 -6.57 13.02 21.17
CA ASP A 126 -6.48 14.17 22.06
C ASP A 126 -5.07 14.39 22.58
N LYS A 127 -4.39 13.30 23.01
CA LYS A 127 -2.99 13.36 23.43
C LYS A 127 -2.05 13.82 22.31
N LEU A 128 -2.32 13.38 21.10
CA LEU A 128 -1.54 13.82 19.92
C LEU A 128 -1.77 15.30 19.61
N HIS A 129 -3.01 15.77 19.68
CA HIS A 129 -3.34 17.18 19.52
C HIS A 129 -2.63 18.06 20.56
N ASP A 130 -2.66 17.66 21.82
CA ASP A 130 -1.96 18.37 22.90
C ASP A 130 -0.46 18.43 22.68
N LEU A 131 0.14 17.34 22.20
CA LEU A 131 1.55 17.28 21.90
C LEU A 131 1.91 18.23 20.74
N ILE A 132 1.11 18.22 19.69
CA ILE A 132 1.31 19.10 18.51
C ILE A 132 1.14 20.58 18.92
N ARG A 133 0.12 20.91 19.71
CA ARG A 133 -0.11 22.28 20.21
C ARG A 133 1.08 22.79 21.00
N ARG A 134 1.68 21.96 21.87
CA ARG A 134 2.85 22.35 22.67
C ARG A 134 4.11 22.54 21.86
N HIS A 135 4.35 21.69 20.86
CA HIS A 135 5.61 21.71 20.10
C HIS A 135 5.54 22.49 18.79
N PHE A 136 4.36 22.65 18.21
CA PHE A 136 4.14 23.29 16.91
C PHE A 136 2.97 24.27 16.92
N PRO A 137 3.00 25.34 17.75
CA PRO A 137 1.85 26.24 17.92
C PRO A 137 1.42 26.93 16.60
N LYS A 138 2.35 27.15 15.66
CA LYS A 138 2.03 27.74 14.34
C LYS A 138 1.33 26.75 13.38
N MET A 139 1.26 25.49 13.72
CA MET A 139 0.52 24.47 12.93
C MET A 139 -0.92 24.29 13.40
N GLU A 140 -1.32 24.92 14.50
CA GLU A 140 -2.64 24.72 15.13
C GLU A 140 -3.79 25.01 14.15
N GLU A 141 -3.74 26.11 13.39
CA GLU A 141 -4.78 26.43 12.40
C GLU A 141 -4.89 25.39 11.28
N ARG A 142 -3.76 24.90 10.78
CA ARG A 142 -3.73 23.88 9.73
C ARG A 142 -4.24 22.53 10.23
N ILE A 143 -4.05 22.27 11.50
CA ILE A 143 -4.46 21.04 12.19
C ILE A 143 -5.95 21.06 12.49
N ILE A 144 -6.50 22.22 12.89
CA ILE A 144 -7.93 22.41 13.09
C ILE A 144 -8.69 22.21 11.78
N MET A 145 -8.18 22.74 10.67
CA MET A 145 -8.76 22.52 9.33
C MET A 145 -8.72 21.08 8.87
N ALA A 146 -7.72 20.30 9.31
CA ALA A 146 -7.64 18.87 9.01
C ALA A 146 -8.51 18.01 9.96
N ARG A 147 -8.92 18.53 11.13
CA ARG A 147 -9.83 17.88 12.08
C ARG A 147 -11.26 17.74 11.52
N ASP A 148 -11.71 18.68 10.69
CA ASP A 148 -13.01 18.62 10.02
C ASP A 148 -13.08 17.51 8.94
N ASN A 149 -11.92 16.97 8.52
CA ASN A 149 -11.81 15.91 7.51
C ASN A 149 -11.45 14.54 8.08
N ASP A 150 -12.03 14.12 9.20
CA ASP A 150 -11.93 12.77 9.79
C ASP A 150 -10.52 12.11 9.76
N ASN A 151 -10.00 11.88 10.96
CA ASN A 151 -8.96 10.90 11.29
C ASN A 151 -7.50 11.37 11.30
N TYR A 152 -7.14 12.09 12.35
CA TYR A 152 -5.73 12.23 12.77
C TYR A 152 -5.12 10.90 13.21
N VAL A 153 -5.91 10.07 13.87
CA VAL A 153 -5.52 8.74 14.35
C VAL A 153 -6.45 7.71 13.75
N ALA A 154 -5.91 6.77 13.01
CA ALA A 154 -6.68 5.65 12.48
C ALA A 154 -6.07 4.35 12.95
N ARG A 155 -6.91 3.35 13.21
CA ARG A 155 -6.45 2.00 13.49
C ARG A 155 -5.84 1.38 12.24
N LEU A 156 -4.80 0.60 12.42
CA LEU A 156 -4.09 -0.03 11.30
C LEU A 156 -5.00 -0.99 10.50
N ASP A 157 -5.89 -1.69 11.17
CA ASP A 157 -6.88 -2.56 10.54
C ASP A 157 -7.92 -1.77 9.72
N ASP A 158 -8.33 -0.58 10.17
CA ASP A 158 -9.22 0.30 9.42
C ASP A 158 -8.52 0.90 8.20
N LEU A 159 -7.24 1.28 8.33
CA LEU A 159 -6.41 1.70 7.21
C LEU A 159 -6.26 0.58 6.19
N TYR A 160 -6.01 -0.64 6.63
CA TYR A 160 -5.95 -1.81 5.77
C TYR A 160 -7.28 -2.02 5.03
N ARG A 161 -8.40 -1.99 5.75
CA ARG A 161 -9.74 -2.10 5.14
C ARG A 161 -10.04 -0.96 4.17
N LYS A 162 -9.67 0.27 4.53
CA LYS A 162 -9.81 1.44 3.65
C LYS A 162 -8.87 1.35 2.46
N HIS A 163 -7.63 0.88 2.65
CA HIS A 163 -6.66 0.69 1.55
C HIS A 163 -7.06 -0.46 0.63
N VAL A 164 -7.54 -1.56 1.15
CA VAL A 164 -8.09 -2.67 0.35
C VAL A 164 -9.40 -2.25 -0.32
N LYS A 165 -10.25 -1.46 0.35
CA LYS A 165 -11.43 -0.85 -0.28
C LYS A 165 -11.08 0.28 -1.24
N ASN A 166 -10.02 1.04 -0.97
CA ASN A 166 -9.58 2.21 -1.71
C ASN A 166 -8.27 1.97 -2.48
N GLY A 167 -7.75 0.75 -2.44
CA GLY A 167 -6.55 0.34 -3.16
C GLY A 167 -6.69 0.61 -4.64
N LEU A 168 -5.81 1.45 -5.18
CA LEU A 168 -5.82 1.97 -6.54
C LEU A 168 -6.99 2.94 -6.81
N ARG A 169 -6.90 4.20 -6.33
CA ARG A 169 -7.88 5.26 -6.58
C ARG A 169 -9.30 4.91 -6.14
N GLY A 170 -9.52 4.95 -4.87
CA GLY A 170 -10.64 4.41 -4.09
C GLY A 170 -12.08 4.81 -4.40
N GLY A 171 -12.33 5.69 -5.35
CA GLY A 171 -13.67 5.94 -5.88
C GLY A 171 -13.94 5.20 -7.18
N GLU A 172 -12.92 5.01 -8.01
CA GLU A 172 -13.08 4.44 -9.35
C GLU A 172 -13.33 2.92 -9.32
N MET A 173 -12.76 2.21 -8.36
CA MET A 173 -12.88 0.75 -8.30
C MET A 173 -14.25 0.28 -7.81
N GLN A 174 -14.89 1.00 -6.87
CA GLN A 174 -16.29 0.73 -6.51
C GLN A 174 -17.23 1.00 -7.68
N GLY A 175 -16.99 2.09 -8.42
CA GLY A 175 -17.74 2.37 -9.65
C GLY A 175 -17.59 1.27 -10.70
N ILE A 176 -16.37 0.80 -10.94
CA ILE A 176 -16.11 -0.30 -11.87
C ILE A 176 -16.78 -1.60 -11.42
N LEU A 177 -16.73 -1.95 -10.14
CA LEU A 177 -17.39 -3.15 -9.62
C LEU A 177 -18.92 -3.08 -9.77
N ILE A 178 -19.51 -1.92 -9.50
CA ILE A 178 -20.97 -1.71 -9.70
C ILE A 178 -21.32 -1.85 -11.18
N VAL A 179 -20.57 -1.20 -12.07
CA VAL A 179 -20.78 -1.29 -13.51
C VAL A 179 -20.65 -2.74 -14.01
N MET A 180 -19.60 -3.44 -13.60
CA MET A 180 -19.40 -4.85 -13.97
C MET A 180 -20.53 -5.76 -13.46
N THR A 181 -21.02 -5.51 -12.25
CA THR A 181 -22.14 -6.25 -11.67
C THR A 181 -23.42 -5.99 -12.46
N LEU A 182 -23.71 -4.74 -12.83
CA LEU A 182 -24.87 -4.38 -13.65
C LEU A 182 -24.80 -5.02 -15.05
N ILE A 183 -23.64 -5.00 -15.70
CA ILE A 183 -23.43 -5.65 -16.99
C ILE A 183 -23.69 -7.15 -16.86
N SER A 184 -23.16 -7.81 -15.84
CA SER A 184 -23.35 -9.24 -15.61
C SER A 184 -24.81 -9.61 -15.40
N LEU A 185 -25.54 -8.81 -14.61
CA LEU A 185 -26.99 -9.00 -14.40
C LEU A 185 -27.78 -8.80 -15.69
N THR A 186 -27.43 -7.82 -16.51
CA THR A 186 -28.08 -7.53 -17.79
C THR A 186 -27.89 -8.69 -18.77
N LEU A 187 -26.69 -9.23 -18.85
CA LEU A 187 -26.37 -10.40 -19.68
C LEU A 187 -27.12 -11.65 -19.21
N LEU A 188 -27.18 -11.86 -17.89
CA LEU A 188 -27.93 -12.99 -17.31
C LEU A 188 -29.41 -12.88 -17.64
N PHE A 189 -29.99 -11.70 -17.46
CA PHE A 189 -31.40 -11.45 -17.79
C PHE A 189 -31.71 -11.65 -19.29
N SER A 190 -30.83 -11.16 -20.16
CA SER A 190 -30.95 -11.39 -21.59
C SER A 190 -30.87 -12.89 -21.96
N ALA A 191 -30.00 -13.65 -21.33
CA ALA A 191 -29.89 -15.08 -21.55
C ALA A 191 -31.15 -15.82 -21.09
N ILE A 192 -31.74 -15.44 -19.95
CA ILE A 192 -33.00 -16.01 -19.44
C ILE A 192 -34.15 -15.71 -20.42
N LEU A 193 -34.27 -14.47 -20.90
CA LEU A 193 -35.31 -14.10 -21.87
C LEU A 193 -35.15 -14.87 -23.18
N ASN A 194 -33.94 -15.01 -23.68
CA ASN A 194 -33.68 -15.80 -24.88
C ASN A 194 -34.05 -17.27 -24.69
N TYR A 195 -33.74 -17.86 -23.53
CA TYR A 195 -34.15 -19.23 -23.19
C TYR A 195 -35.66 -19.40 -23.12
N ILE A 196 -36.37 -18.45 -22.48
CA ILE A 196 -37.84 -18.45 -22.40
C ILE A 196 -38.43 -18.37 -23.80
N ASN A 197 -37.98 -17.43 -24.63
CA ASN A 197 -38.46 -17.28 -26.00
C ASN A 197 -38.28 -18.56 -26.85
N LEU A 198 -37.11 -19.19 -26.71
CA LEU A 198 -36.82 -20.45 -27.42
C LEU A 198 -37.72 -21.58 -26.92
N SER A 199 -37.95 -21.66 -25.62
CA SER A 199 -38.83 -22.63 -25.00
C SER A 199 -40.29 -22.51 -25.45
N PHE A 200 -40.78 -21.26 -25.49
CA PHE A 200 -42.12 -20.95 -26.03
C PHE A 200 -42.25 -21.35 -27.50
N ALA A 201 -41.26 -20.99 -28.34
CA ALA A 201 -41.26 -21.33 -29.76
C ALA A 201 -41.29 -22.86 -29.99
N GLN A 202 -40.57 -23.63 -29.18
CA GLN A 202 -40.57 -25.11 -29.27
C GLN A 202 -41.91 -25.70 -28.81
N THR A 203 -42.52 -25.17 -27.75
CA THR A 203 -43.82 -25.64 -27.25
C THR A 203 -44.94 -25.32 -28.26
N SER A 204 -44.95 -24.16 -28.86
CA SER A 204 -45.88 -23.76 -29.92
C SER A 204 -45.79 -24.66 -31.16
N LYS A 205 -44.62 -25.00 -31.62
CA LYS A 205 -44.41 -25.97 -32.71
C LYS A 205 -44.98 -27.36 -32.40
N ARG A 206 -44.80 -27.85 -31.18
CA ARG A 206 -45.33 -29.15 -30.75
C ARG A 206 -46.86 -29.12 -30.65
N SER A 207 -47.45 -28.05 -30.15
CA SER A 207 -48.90 -27.88 -30.07
C SER A 207 -49.55 -27.87 -31.46
N ASN A 208 -48.96 -27.15 -32.43
CA ASN A 208 -49.47 -27.13 -33.78
C ASN A 208 -49.34 -28.47 -34.51
N ALA A 209 -48.27 -29.26 -34.25
CA ALA A 209 -48.10 -30.59 -34.83
C ALA A 209 -49.13 -31.61 -34.29
N LEU A 210 -49.58 -31.44 -33.03
CA LEU A 210 -50.62 -32.27 -32.42
C LEU A 210 -52.03 -31.90 -32.90
N ALA A 211 -52.26 -30.64 -33.30
CA ALA A 211 -53.55 -30.18 -33.77
C ALA A 211 -53.84 -30.51 -35.24
N THR A 212 -52.81 -30.97 -35.98
CA THR A 212 -52.92 -31.37 -37.39
C THR A 212 -52.90 -32.88 -37.62
N MET A 213 -52.95 -33.67 -36.55
CA MET A 213 -53.21 -35.09 -36.56
C MET A 213 -54.66 -35.36 -36.17
#